data_7ebcb3c6da54a4b830054d91cf44f4b4
#
_entry.id   7ebcb3c6da54a4b830054d91cf44f4b4
#
_cell.length_a   1.000
_cell.length_b   1.000
_cell.length_c   1.000
_cell.angle_alpha   90.00
_cell.angle_beta   90.00
_cell.angle_gamma   90.00
#
_symmetry.space_group_name_H-M   'P 1'
#
loop_
_entity.id
_entity.type
_entity.pdbx_description
1 polymer ?
#
loop_
_entity_poly.entity_id
_entity_poly.type
_entity_poly.pdbx_seq_one_letter_code
_entity_poly.pdbx_strand_id
1 'polypeptide(L)'
;MSSMQPTPRNHPSFTPAERKKFRIPRWIGISVLLGGVTSVSMAAGALLAVSLGTQPLLHSELSAEEAAVFNQDEPIATANSLQLPKLTRPVNILLLGIKTTSSDLNDYDAIYEDGYDALVNSFEGLSDTMLLLRFDPREERVSVLSIPRDTRTNVDGLAAKINDANRQGGPALSAESVSELMGGIPIDRYMRINVQGVEKLIDALGGVKVNVPRDMKYQDDSQHLYINLKAGEQRLDGDQAMQFLRFRYDDNGDIGRVQRQQMFMRSLANQALNPATIGRLPKILGVIKSHVDTNLSVEELAALVGYGAQTDRSDVQMLMLPGEFSNYEDYDLSYWLPNYSEIDAIAENYFGLPSTYNVSEATDPSYLRVAIQDSTYDDVAVQSLINNLYDAGYFNVFVDRTLNNPLMQTRIVAQRGDINSAASIQQFLEVGEVRVESTGSLESDITIQLGEDWLLEHGEEL
;
A
#
# COMPACT_ATOMS: atom_id res chain seq x y z
N MET A 1 50.36 -41.29 -81.96
CA MET A 1 49.97 -41.39 -80.57
C MET A 1 49.80 -39.94 -80.04
N SER A 2 48.61 -39.47 -80.09
CA SER A 2 48.27 -38.10 -79.80
C SER A 2 47.60 -38.03 -78.40
N SER A 3 48.19 -37.30 -77.49
CA SER A 3 47.72 -37.09 -76.11
C SER A 3 46.72 -35.93 -76.15
N MET A 4 45.46 -36.19 -75.86
CA MET A 4 44.43 -35.16 -75.59
C MET A 4 44.57 -34.69 -74.15
N GLN A 5 44.74 -33.40 -74.00
CA GLN A 5 44.56 -32.70 -72.70
C GLN A 5 43.09 -32.32 -72.51
N PRO A 6 42.58 -32.42 -71.25
CA PRO A 6 41.23 -31.97 -70.99
C PRO A 6 41.15 -30.44 -70.72
N THR A 7 40.13 -29.82 -71.29
CA THR A 7 39.75 -28.41 -71.11
C THR A 7 39.18 -28.15 -69.71
N PRO A 8 39.48 -26.98 -69.08
CA PRO A 8 38.92 -26.62 -67.76
C PRO A 8 37.46 -26.17 -67.90
N ARG A 9 36.59 -26.71 -67.02
CA ARG A 9 35.20 -26.29 -66.89
C ARG A 9 35.17 -24.97 -66.10
N ASN A 10 34.62 -23.90 -66.68
CA ASN A 10 34.28 -22.66 -66.01
C ASN A 10 33.08 -22.88 -65.08
N HIS A 11 33.30 -22.69 -63.80
CA HIS A 11 32.22 -22.56 -62.82
C HIS A 11 31.76 -21.07 -62.78
N PRO A 12 30.43 -20.79 -62.80
CA PRO A 12 29.99 -19.42 -62.60
C PRO A 12 30.16 -19.01 -61.12
N SER A 13 30.91 -17.92 -60.93
CA SER A 13 31.06 -17.29 -59.61
C SER A 13 29.76 -16.58 -59.25
N PHE A 14 29.07 -17.08 -58.24
CA PHE A 14 27.96 -16.36 -57.57
C PHE A 14 28.54 -15.20 -56.76
N THR A 15 28.34 -13.98 -57.18
CA THR A 15 28.53 -12.78 -56.38
C THR A 15 27.36 -12.65 -55.35
N PRO A 16 27.62 -12.50 -54.04
CA PRO A 16 26.54 -12.28 -53.08
C PRO A 16 25.91 -10.90 -53.35
N ALA A 17 24.59 -10.86 -53.48
CA ALA A 17 23.84 -9.65 -53.60
C ALA A 17 24.05 -8.78 -52.33
N GLU A 18 24.58 -7.60 -52.47
CA GLU A 18 24.64 -6.58 -51.39
C GLU A 18 23.23 -6.25 -50.91
N ARG A 19 22.89 -6.69 -49.70
CA ARG A 19 21.69 -6.22 -49.00
C ARG A 19 21.91 -4.75 -48.64
N LYS A 20 21.32 -3.84 -49.40
CA LYS A 20 21.20 -2.42 -49.05
C LYS A 20 20.52 -2.32 -47.67
N LYS A 21 21.29 -2.04 -46.62
CA LYS A 21 20.75 -1.64 -45.32
C LYS A 21 19.96 -0.36 -45.47
N PHE A 22 18.63 -0.44 -45.40
CA PHE A 22 17.74 0.71 -45.40
C PHE A 22 17.99 1.45 -44.07
N ARG A 23 18.78 2.51 -44.08
CA ARG A 23 18.96 3.40 -42.95
C ARG A 23 17.74 4.31 -42.87
N ILE A 24 16.80 3.98 -41.98
CA ILE A 24 15.71 4.91 -41.64
C ILE A 24 16.35 6.18 -41.09
N PRO A 25 16.13 7.34 -41.71
CA PRO A 25 16.69 8.60 -41.21
C PRO A 25 16.20 8.88 -39.80
N ARG A 26 17.09 9.29 -38.91
CA ARG A 26 16.79 9.52 -37.47
C ARG A 26 15.58 10.44 -37.24
N TRP A 27 15.32 11.39 -38.15
CA TRP A 27 14.16 12.27 -38.02
C TRP A 27 12.82 11.58 -38.21
N ILE A 28 12.73 10.49 -39.00
CA ILE A 28 11.52 9.65 -39.11
C ILE A 28 11.26 8.89 -37.78
N GLY A 29 12.29 8.37 -37.14
CA GLY A 29 12.18 7.76 -35.83
C GLY A 29 11.67 8.72 -34.77
N ILE A 30 12.21 9.94 -34.76
CA ILE A 30 11.78 11.02 -33.83
C ILE A 30 10.33 11.44 -34.14
N SER A 31 9.95 11.59 -35.43
CA SER A 31 8.57 11.95 -35.81
C SER A 31 7.55 10.88 -35.46
N VAL A 32 7.90 9.59 -35.58
CA VAL A 32 7.04 8.47 -35.16
C VAL A 32 6.92 8.44 -33.64
N LEU A 33 8.00 8.70 -32.90
CA LEU A 33 8.00 8.76 -31.46
C LEU A 33 7.18 9.94 -30.93
N LEU A 34 7.35 11.13 -31.51
CA LEU A 34 6.54 12.32 -31.20
C LEU A 34 5.06 12.12 -31.59
N GLY A 35 4.79 11.53 -32.75
CA GLY A 35 3.43 11.19 -33.17
C GLY A 35 2.77 10.13 -32.28
N GLY A 36 3.54 9.17 -31.77
CA GLY A 36 3.08 8.19 -30.78
C GLY A 36 2.74 8.84 -29.44
N VAL A 37 3.63 9.69 -28.92
CA VAL A 37 3.41 10.40 -27.65
C VAL A 37 2.20 11.34 -27.76
N THR A 38 2.07 12.11 -28.84
CA THR A 38 0.92 13.02 -29.04
C THR A 38 -0.38 12.26 -29.21
N SER A 39 -0.40 11.10 -29.89
CA SER A 39 -1.61 10.28 -30.05
C SER A 39 -2.03 9.63 -28.74
N VAL A 40 -1.10 9.15 -27.92
CA VAL A 40 -1.37 8.60 -26.58
C VAL A 40 -1.86 9.70 -25.64
N SER A 41 -1.24 10.88 -25.66
CA SER A 41 -1.66 12.03 -24.84
C SER A 41 -3.04 12.55 -25.26
N MET A 42 -3.35 12.58 -26.55
CA MET A 42 -4.64 13.01 -27.08
C MET A 42 -5.74 11.97 -26.76
N ALA A 43 -5.45 10.67 -26.87
CA ALA A 43 -6.37 9.61 -26.51
C ALA A 43 -6.62 9.57 -24.99
N ALA A 44 -5.58 9.75 -24.18
CA ALA A 44 -5.72 9.86 -22.72
C ALA A 44 -6.51 11.12 -22.33
N GLY A 45 -6.24 12.26 -22.95
CA GLY A 45 -6.97 13.50 -22.72
C GLY A 45 -8.43 13.43 -23.18
N ALA A 46 -8.74 12.81 -24.32
CA ALA A 46 -10.10 12.61 -24.81
C ALA A 46 -10.88 11.61 -23.96
N LEU A 47 -10.24 10.53 -23.52
CA LEU A 47 -10.85 9.56 -22.59
C LEU A 47 -11.11 10.19 -21.21
N LEU A 48 -10.17 11.02 -20.73
CA LEU A 48 -10.37 11.80 -19.51
C LEU A 48 -11.55 12.78 -19.68
N ALA A 49 -11.59 13.55 -20.77
CA ALA A 49 -12.68 14.50 -21.04
C ALA A 49 -14.05 13.83 -21.16
N VAL A 50 -14.13 12.65 -21.79
CA VAL A 50 -15.37 11.86 -21.86
C VAL A 50 -15.75 11.26 -20.50
N SER A 51 -14.77 10.83 -19.69
CA SER A 51 -15.04 10.32 -18.34
C SER A 51 -15.40 11.43 -17.35
N LEU A 52 -14.88 12.64 -17.52
CA LEU A 52 -15.19 13.81 -16.73
C LEU A 52 -16.61 14.35 -16.99
N GLY A 53 -17.17 14.14 -18.18
CA GLY A 53 -18.35 14.85 -18.66
C GLY A 53 -19.72 14.25 -18.38
N THR A 54 -19.86 13.01 -17.84
CA THR A 54 -21.14 12.34 -18.00
C THR A 54 -21.87 11.81 -16.76
N GLN A 55 -21.23 11.69 -15.59
CA GLN A 55 -21.98 11.37 -14.35
C GLN A 55 -21.17 11.73 -13.09
N PRO A 56 -21.81 12.21 -12.01
CA PRO A 56 -21.16 12.44 -10.73
C PRO A 56 -20.64 11.12 -10.13
N LEU A 57 -19.62 11.21 -9.29
CA LEU A 57 -19.20 10.09 -8.44
C LEU A 57 -20.32 9.78 -7.43
N LEU A 58 -20.37 8.54 -6.95
CA LEU A 58 -21.21 8.21 -5.80
C LEU A 58 -20.69 9.00 -4.60
N HIS A 59 -21.56 9.69 -3.93
CA HIS A 59 -21.29 10.31 -2.64
C HIS A 59 -22.54 10.23 -1.77
N SER A 60 -22.32 9.93 -0.50
CA SER A 60 -23.39 10.01 0.50
C SER A 60 -23.84 11.46 0.63
N GLU A 61 -25.15 11.67 0.76
CA GLU A 61 -25.69 12.98 1.08
C GLU A 61 -25.29 13.34 2.52
N LEU A 62 -24.19 14.09 2.66
CA LEU A 62 -23.76 14.60 3.95
C LEU A 62 -24.58 15.82 4.33
N SER A 63 -25.00 15.92 5.59
CA SER A 63 -25.52 17.16 6.16
C SER A 63 -24.45 18.26 6.14
N ALA A 64 -24.87 19.52 6.35
CA ALA A 64 -23.91 20.62 6.39
C ALA A 64 -22.88 20.49 7.54
N GLU A 65 -23.27 19.88 8.66
CA GLU A 65 -22.38 19.60 9.78
C GLU A 65 -21.37 18.50 9.45
N GLU A 66 -21.82 17.40 8.86
CA GLU A 66 -20.94 16.30 8.40
C GLU A 66 -19.98 16.74 7.29
N ALA A 67 -20.43 17.58 6.36
CA ALA A 67 -19.60 18.14 5.31
C ALA A 67 -18.49 19.07 5.88
N ALA A 68 -18.77 19.76 6.98
CA ALA A 68 -17.83 20.66 7.64
C ALA A 68 -16.65 19.93 8.31
N VAL A 69 -16.77 18.63 8.58
CA VAL A 69 -15.67 17.79 9.09
C VAL A 69 -14.51 17.73 8.08
N PHE A 70 -14.86 17.81 6.78
CA PHE A 70 -13.91 17.74 5.69
C PHE A 70 -13.54 19.13 5.19
N ASN A 71 -12.27 19.37 4.93
CA ASN A 71 -11.78 20.66 4.39
C ASN A 71 -12.09 20.77 2.88
N GLN A 72 -13.38 20.83 2.53
CA GLN A 72 -13.86 20.81 1.14
C GLN A 72 -13.71 22.16 0.42
N ASP A 73 -13.64 23.27 1.15
CA ASP A 73 -13.62 24.62 0.60
C ASP A 73 -12.31 24.93 -0.16
N GLU A 74 -11.24 24.18 0.11
CA GLU A 74 -9.96 24.32 -0.57
C GLU A 74 -9.75 23.21 -1.59
N PRO A 75 -9.67 23.53 -2.91
CA PRO A 75 -9.37 22.56 -3.93
C PRO A 75 -7.96 21.98 -3.72
N ILE A 76 -7.85 20.66 -3.77
CA ILE A 76 -6.57 19.94 -3.62
C ILE A 76 -5.83 19.74 -4.94
N ALA A 77 -6.48 20.02 -6.07
CA ALA A 77 -5.91 19.85 -7.39
C ALA A 77 -6.27 21.02 -8.34
N THR A 78 -5.40 21.29 -9.29
CA THR A 78 -5.66 22.21 -10.40
C THR A 78 -5.51 21.50 -11.73
N ALA A 79 -6.49 21.69 -12.63
CA ALA A 79 -6.45 21.21 -13.99
C ALA A 79 -5.96 22.32 -14.93
N ASN A 80 -4.90 22.03 -15.68
CA ASN A 80 -4.54 22.79 -16.87
C ASN A 80 -5.00 22.00 -18.10
N SER A 81 -5.62 22.68 -19.06
CA SER A 81 -6.37 22.11 -20.20
C SER A 81 -5.65 21.08 -21.09
N LEU A 82 -4.37 20.79 -20.87
CA LEU A 82 -3.54 19.88 -21.66
C LEU A 82 -2.66 18.94 -20.84
N GLN A 83 -2.75 18.95 -19.51
CA GLN A 83 -1.95 18.10 -18.62
C GLN A 83 -2.86 17.44 -17.58
N LEU A 84 -2.41 16.29 -17.03
CA LEU A 84 -3.06 15.69 -15.86
C LEU A 84 -3.14 16.73 -14.74
N PRO A 85 -4.26 16.78 -14.00
CA PRO A 85 -4.37 17.61 -12.82
C PRO A 85 -3.22 17.34 -11.85
N LYS A 86 -2.77 18.36 -11.15
CA LYS A 86 -1.67 18.25 -10.18
C LYS A 86 -2.16 18.65 -8.80
N LEU A 87 -1.66 17.98 -7.76
CA LEU A 87 -1.87 18.38 -6.39
C LEU A 87 -1.25 19.76 -6.12
N THR A 88 -1.98 20.60 -5.41
CA THR A 88 -1.57 21.99 -5.07
C THR A 88 -1.02 22.14 -3.67
N ARG A 89 -1.40 21.21 -2.77
CA ARG A 89 -1.03 21.21 -1.36
C ARG A 89 -0.99 19.79 -0.81
N PRO A 90 -0.39 19.58 0.38
CA PRO A 90 -0.56 18.34 1.13
C PRO A 90 -2.04 18.06 1.41
N VAL A 91 -2.43 16.79 1.34
CA VAL A 91 -3.81 16.35 1.56
C VAL A 91 -3.87 15.05 2.36
N ASN A 92 -4.73 14.99 3.37
CA ASN A 92 -5.03 13.81 4.16
C ASN A 92 -6.36 13.20 3.71
N ILE A 93 -6.35 11.92 3.35
CA ILE A 93 -7.51 11.19 2.83
C ILE A 93 -7.75 9.96 3.70
N LEU A 94 -8.96 9.82 4.22
CA LEU A 94 -9.38 8.63 4.96
C LEU A 94 -9.99 7.61 3.99
N LEU A 95 -9.37 6.44 3.90
CA LEU A 95 -9.87 5.31 3.11
C LEU A 95 -10.45 4.25 4.05
N LEU A 96 -11.71 3.85 3.80
CA LEU A 96 -12.44 2.87 4.59
C LEU A 96 -12.87 1.69 3.71
N GLY A 97 -12.46 0.49 4.09
CA GLY A 97 -12.97 -0.76 3.51
C GLY A 97 -14.14 -1.27 4.33
N ILE A 98 -15.35 -1.24 3.76
CA ILE A 98 -16.59 -1.53 4.48
C ILE A 98 -16.99 -2.98 4.30
N LYS A 99 -17.36 -3.61 5.41
CA LYS A 99 -18.01 -4.92 5.44
C LYS A 99 -19.36 -4.80 6.14
N THR A 100 -20.41 -5.09 5.40
CA THR A 100 -21.78 -5.08 5.90
C THR A 100 -22.22 -6.50 6.25
N THR A 101 -22.96 -6.65 7.34
CA THR A 101 -23.64 -7.89 7.72
C THR A 101 -25.16 -7.68 7.66
N SER A 102 -25.92 -8.75 7.67
CA SER A 102 -27.41 -8.66 7.63
C SER A 102 -28.01 -7.86 8.79
N SER A 103 -27.30 -7.76 9.92
CA SER A 103 -27.73 -6.96 11.07
C SER A 103 -27.45 -5.46 10.90
N ASP A 104 -26.64 -5.06 9.94
CA ASP A 104 -26.27 -3.67 9.69
C ASP A 104 -27.23 -3.01 8.69
N LEU A 105 -28.01 -3.80 7.93
CA LEU A 105 -28.99 -3.27 6.98
C LEU A 105 -30.30 -2.94 7.70
N ASN A 106 -30.77 -1.72 7.50
CA ASN A 106 -32.04 -1.25 8.05
C ASN A 106 -33.25 -1.71 7.22
N ASP A 107 -33.01 -2.16 5.99
CA ASP A 107 -34.05 -2.62 5.06
C ASP A 107 -34.07 -4.14 4.96
N TYR A 108 -35.01 -4.76 5.69
CA TYR A 108 -35.22 -6.22 5.66
C TYR A 108 -35.72 -6.73 4.30
N ASP A 109 -36.41 -5.90 3.52
CA ASP A 109 -36.94 -6.29 2.21
C ASP A 109 -35.80 -6.40 1.19
N ALA A 110 -34.79 -5.52 1.23
CA ALA A 110 -33.59 -5.61 0.42
C ALA A 110 -32.79 -6.90 0.67
N ILE A 111 -32.76 -7.37 1.92
CA ILE A 111 -32.08 -8.64 2.27
C ILE A 111 -32.78 -9.85 1.63
N TYR A 112 -34.12 -9.81 1.53
CA TYR A 112 -34.90 -10.90 0.96
C TYR A 112 -34.93 -10.89 -0.58
N GLU A 113 -34.88 -9.71 -1.22
CA GLU A 113 -34.91 -9.57 -2.67
C GLU A 113 -33.53 -9.72 -3.31
N ASP A 114 -32.51 -9.03 -2.76
CA ASP A 114 -31.13 -8.99 -3.34
C ASP A 114 -30.14 -9.89 -2.57
N GLY A 115 -30.47 -10.37 -1.37
CA GLY A 115 -29.68 -11.34 -0.62
C GLY A 115 -28.23 -10.93 -0.40
N TYR A 116 -27.29 -11.78 -0.83
CA TYR A 116 -25.85 -11.54 -0.68
C TYR A 116 -25.36 -10.27 -1.41
N ASP A 117 -25.97 -9.93 -2.54
CA ASP A 117 -25.57 -8.76 -3.35
C ASP A 117 -25.85 -7.46 -2.62
N ALA A 118 -26.93 -7.35 -1.85
CA ALA A 118 -27.22 -6.19 -1.01
C ALA A 118 -26.13 -5.99 0.07
N LEU A 119 -25.67 -7.07 0.68
CA LEU A 119 -24.63 -7.04 1.71
C LEU A 119 -23.27 -6.56 1.18
N VAL A 120 -22.86 -7.07 0.01
CA VAL A 120 -21.53 -6.75 -0.55
C VAL A 120 -21.48 -5.36 -1.20
N ASN A 121 -22.63 -4.77 -1.50
CA ASN A 121 -22.73 -3.45 -2.15
C ASN A 121 -23.05 -2.31 -1.17
N SER A 122 -23.42 -2.61 0.08
CA SER A 122 -23.74 -1.59 1.08
C SER A 122 -22.48 -0.91 1.63
N PHE A 123 -22.64 0.33 2.07
CA PHE A 123 -21.68 1.09 2.87
C PHE A 123 -22.10 1.23 4.34
N GLU A 124 -23.22 0.60 4.74
CA GLU A 124 -23.77 0.61 6.09
C GLU A 124 -23.18 -0.55 6.91
N GLY A 125 -21.96 -0.43 7.35
CA GLY A 125 -21.33 -1.51 8.11
C GLY A 125 -20.09 -1.06 8.83
N LEU A 126 -19.39 -2.05 9.42
CA LEU A 126 -18.12 -1.79 10.08
C LEU A 126 -17.00 -1.54 9.06
N SER A 127 -16.10 -0.64 9.38
CA SER A 127 -14.88 -0.45 8.59
C SER A 127 -13.82 -1.47 9.00
N ASP A 128 -13.74 -2.58 8.25
CA ASP A 128 -12.75 -3.64 8.51
C ASP A 128 -11.31 -3.25 8.07
N THR A 129 -11.18 -2.25 7.21
CA THR A 129 -9.90 -1.66 6.79
C THR A 129 -10.00 -0.15 6.94
N MET A 130 -9.03 0.44 7.61
CA MET A 130 -8.94 1.88 7.81
C MET A 130 -7.51 2.33 7.49
N LEU A 131 -7.36 3.19 6.49
CA LEU A 131 -6.09 3.78 6.08
C LEU A 131 -6.20 5.29 6.07
N LEU A 132 -5.24 5.95 6.69
CA LEU A 132 -5.03 7.38 6.53
C LEU A 132 -3.90 7.59 5.53
N LEU A 133 -4.19 8.27 4.45
CA LEU A 133 -3.28 8.53 3.34
C LEU A 133 -2.91 10.02 3.34
N ARG A 134 -1.63 10.34 3.34
CA ARG A 134 -1.14 11.69 3.08
C ARG A 134 -0.35 11.73 1.79
N PHE A 135 -0.75 12.61 0.90
CA PHE A 135 -0.01 12.96 -0.30
C PHE A 135 0.63 14.32 -0.08
N ASP A 136 1.94 14.39 -0.02
CA ASP A 136 2.66 15.64 0.21
C ASP A 136 3.52 16.02 -1.00
N PRO A 137 3.02 16.91 -1.89
CA PRO A 137 3.75 17.33 -3.07
C PRO A 137 4.94 18.26 -2.77
N ARG A 138 5.09 18.73 -1.53
CA ARG A 138 6.23 19.58 -1.12
C ARG A 138 7.43 18.74 -0.72
N GLU A 139 7.15 17.60 -0.08
CA GLU A 139 8.16 16.64 0.37
C GLU A 139 8.33 15.46 -0.60
N GLU A 140 7.57 15.47 -1.72
CA GLU A 140 7.54 14.42 -2.74
C GLU A 140 7.26 13.02 -2.14
N ARG A 141 6.46 12.96 -1.06
CA ARG A 141 6.24 11.78 -0.23
C ARG A 141 4.77 11.36 -0.18
N VAL A 142 4.55 10.04 -0.09
CA VAL A 142 3.25 9.45 0.22
C VAL A 142 3.37 8.70 1.55
N SER A 143 2.56 9.06 2.55
CA SER A 143 2.47 8.34 3.82
C SER A 143 1.16 7.59 3.91
N VAL A 144 1.21 6.33 4.32
CA VAL A 144 0.06 5.45 4.49
C VAL A 144 0.09 4.92 5.91
N LEU A 145 -0.89 5.30 6.73
CA LEU A 145 -1.05 4.78 8.09
C LEU A 145 -2.19 3.77 8.11
N SER A 146 -1.89 2.54 8.47
CA SER A 146 -2.89 1.51 8.74
C SER A 146 -3.36 1.63 10.19
N ILE A 147 -4.67 1.82 10.37
CA ILE A 147 -5.31 1.91 11.67
C ILE A 147 -6.02 0.58 11.92
N PRO A 148 -5.62 -0.21 12.95
CA PRO A 148 -6.30 -1.44 13.29
C PRO A 148 -7.77 -1.19 13.61
N ARG A 149 -8.67 -1.96 13.01
CA ARG A 149 -10.13 -1.79 13.16
C ARG A 149 -10.62 -1.89 14.60
N ASP A 150 -9.89 -2.64 15.43
CA ASP A 150 -10.22 -2.87 16.83
C ASP A 150 -9.58 -1.81 17.77
N THR A 151 -9.02 -0.71 17.22
CA THR A 151 -8.43 0.37 18.01
C THR A 151 -9.47 0.98 18.93
N ARG A 152 -9.14 1.03 20.24
CA ARG A 152 -9.98 1.61 21.26
C ARG A 152 -9.80 3.13 21.26
N THR A 153 -10.84 3.86 20.91
CA THR A 153 -10.84 5.32 20.87
C THR A 153 -12.20 5.87 21.27
N ASN A 154 -12.33 7.20 21.28
CA ASN A 154 -13.60 7.88 21.42
C ASN A 154 -14.39 7.80 20.09
N VAL A 155 -15.62 7.28 20.15
CA VAL A 155 -16.57 7.26 19.04
C VAL A 155 -17.88 7.85 19.57
N ASP A 156 -18.26 9.03 19.13
CA ASP A 156 -19.44 9.76 19.57
C ASP A 156 -19.56 9.88 21.10
N GLY A 157 -18.45 10.26 21.74
CA GLY A 157 -18.38 10.45 23.22
C GLY A 157 -18.23 9.16 24.03
N LEU A 158 -18.18 7.99 23.40
CA LEU A 158 -18.06 6.70 24.05
C LEU A 158 -16.75 5.98 23.65
N ALA A 159 -16.13 5.31 24.61
CA ALA A 159 -14.98 4.46 24.32
C ALA A 159 -15.44 3.20 23.60
N ALA A 160 -15.11 3.07 22.31
CA ALA A 160 -15.52 1.96 21.45
C ALA A 160 -14.38 1.54 20.51
N LYS A 161 -14.61 0.53 19.67
CA LYS A 161 -13.74 0.20 18.55
C LYS A 161 -13.93 1.22 17.44
N ILE A 162 -12.84 1.73 16.88
CA ILE A 162 -12.86 2.78 15.86
C ILE A 162 -13.65 2.38 14.60
N ASN A 163 -13.70 1.09 14.27
CA ASN A 163 -14.43 0.58 13.11
C ASN A 163 -15.95 0.76 13.21
N ASP A 164 -16.48 0.98 14.41
CA ASP A 164 -17.90 1.18 14.66
C ASP A 164 -18.37 2.60 14.26
N ALA A 165 -17.44 3.54 14.15
CA ALA A 165 -17.74 4.91 13.76
C ALA A 165 -18.47 4.99 12.39
N ASN A 166 -18.05 4.18 11.39
CA ASN A 166 -18.73 4.18 10.10
C ASN A 166 -20.19 3.70 10.20
N ARG A 167 -20.47 2.70 11.03
CA ARG A 167 -21.82 2.19 11.22
C ARG A 167 -22.71 3.20 11.95
N GLN A 168 -22.16 3.96 12.89
CA GLN A 168 -22.92 4.91 13.73
C GLN A 168 -23.17 6.25 13.03
N GLY A 169 -22.17 6.82 12.35
CA GLY A 169 -22.25 8.15 11.76
C GLY A 169 -21.48 8.30 10.43
N GLY A 170 -21.32 7.19 9.71
CA GLY A 170 -20.75 7.18 8.36
C GLY A 170 -19.32 7.72 8.25
N PRO A 171 -18.98 8.33 7.11
CA PRO A 171 -17.64 8.83 6.87
C PRO A 171 -17.26 10.01 7.76
N ALA A 172 -18.21 10.86 8.16
CA ALA A 172 -17.97 12.03 8.99
C ALA A 172 -17.50 11.61 10.40
N LEU A 173 -18.27 10.79 11.10
CA LEU A 173 -17.88 10.30 12.43
C LEU A 173 -16.58 9.46 12.37
N SER A 174 -16.36 8.72 11.29
CA SER A 174 -15.08 8.01 11.09
C SER A 174 -13.90 8.98 10.97
N ALA A 175 -14.08 10.09 10.23
CA ALA A 175 -13.06 11.12 10.08
C ALA A 175 -12.81 11.87 11.39
N GLU A 176 -13.84 12.21 12.14
CA GLU A 176 -13.72 12.83 13.47
C GLU A 176 -12.95 11.93 14.44
N SER A 177 -13.34 10.65 14.53
CA SER A 177 -12.68 9.68 15.41
C SER A 177 -11.20 9.47 15.05
N VAL A 178 -10.86 9.44 13.76
CA VAL A 178 -9.47 9.35 13.30
C VAL A 178 -8.72 10.64 13.56
N SER A 179 -9.32 11.80 13.30
CA SER A 179 -8.73 13.11 13.58
C SER A 179 -8.38 13.25 15.07
N GLU A 180 -9.34 12.93 15.96
CA GLU A 180 -9.13 12.98 17.42
C GLU A 180 -8.02 12.01 17.85
N LEU A 181 -8.02 10.77 17.36
CA LEU A 181 -7.00 9.76 17.62
C LEU A 181 -5.59 10.24 17.23
N MET A 182 -5.50 11.02 16.15
CA MET A 182 -4.26 11.52 15.58
C MET A 182 -3.90 12.95 16.03
N GLY A 183 -4.40 13.40 17.19
CA GLY A 183 -4.05 14.71 17.76
C GLY A 183 -4.71 15.90 17.06
N GLY A 184 -5.80 15.71 16.33
CA GLY A 184 -6.55 16.77 15.65
C GLY A 184 -6.07 17.09 14.24
N ILE A 185 -5.42 16.16 13.56
CA ILE A 185 -5.03 16.36 12.14
C ILE A 185 -6.28 16.58 11.28
N PRO A 186 -6.25 17.49 10.30
CA PRO A 186 -7.37 17.66 9.39
C PRO A 186 -7.51 16.47 8.43
N ILE A 187 -8.74 16.03 8.19
CA ILE A 187 -9.07 15.07 7.14
C ILE A 187 -9.73 15.85 5.99
N ASP A 188 -9.07 15.88 4.83
CA ASP A 188 -9.55 16.67 3.69
C ASP A 188 -10.65 15.96 2.89
N ARG A 189 -10.47 14.66 2.68
CA ARG A 189 -11.35 13.84 1.84
C ARG A 189 -11.51 12.44 2.42
N TYR A 190 -12.56 11.75 1.98
CA TYR A 190 -12.75 10.34 2.29
C TYR A 190 -13.02 9.49 1.06
N MET A 191 -12.77 8.20 1.18
CA MET A 191 -13.15 7.16 0.24
C MET A 191 -13.67 5.94 1.01
N ARG A 192 -14.90 5.50 0.74
CA ARG A 192 -15.42 4.23 1.24
C ARG A 192 -15.54 3.25 0.09
N ILE A 193 -15.01 2.05 0.28
CA ILE A 193 -15.07 0.98 -0.71
C ILE A 193 -15.68 -0.26 -0.06
N ASN A 194 -16.67 -0.86 -0.70
CA ASN A 194 -17.27 -2.11 -0.26
C ASN A 194 -16.51 -3.33 -0.81
N VAL A 195 -16.89 -4.52 -0.37
CA VAL A 195 -16.21 -5.77 -0.76
C VAL A 195 -16.15 -5.95 -2.28
N GLN A 196 -17.28 -5.72 -2.98
CA GLN A 196 -17.35 -5.85 -4.43
C GLN A 196 -16.46 -4.80 -5.12
N GLY A 197 -16.43 -3.59 -4.60
CA GLY A 197 -15.56 -2.52 -5.10
C GLY A 197 -14.08 -2.88 -5.01
N VAL A 198 -13.64 -3.52 -3.92
CA VAL A 198 -12.25 -3.99 -3.76
C VAL A 198 -11.91 -5.01 -4.86
N GLU A 199 -12.76 -6.01 -5.09
CA GLU A 199 -12.53 -7.00 -6.16
C GLU A 199 -12.40 -6.34 -7.54
N LYS A 200 -13.35 -5.47 -7.88
CA LYS A 200 -13.35 -4.76 -9.17
C LYS A 200 -12.16 -3.81 -9.33
N LEU A 201 -11.74 -3.16 -8.24
CA LEU A 201 -10.57 -2.27 -8.27
C LEU A 201 -9.28 -3.07 -8.52
N ILE A 202 -9.11 -4.22 -7.85
CA ILE A 202 -7.96 -5.10 -8.06
C ILE A 202 -7.92 -5.60 -9.51
N ASP A 203 -9.05 -5.99 -10.07
CA ASP A 203 -9.18 -6.40 -11.49
C ASP A 203 -8.84 -5.23 -12.44
N ALA A 204 -9.29 -4.01 -12.12
CA ALA A 204 -8.97 -2.82 -12.90
C ALA A 204 -7.47 -2.49 -12.88
N LEU A 205 -6.80 -2.71 -11.74
CA LEU A 205 -5.36 -2.60 -11.58
C LEU A 205 -4.60 -3.74 -12.30
N GLY A 206 -5.30 -4.78 -12.74
CA GLY A 206 -4.74 -5.95 -13.44
C GLY A 206 -4.15 -6.98 -12.51
N GLY A 207 -4.71 -7.11 -11.33
CA GLY A 207 -4.28 -8.02 -10.28
C GLY A 207 -3.12 -7.47 -9.45
N VAL A 208 -2.91 -8.05 -8.29
CA VAL A 208 -1.85 -7.71 -7.34
C VAL A 208 -0.87 -8.87 -7.21
N LYS A 209 0.43 -8.57 -7.27
CA LYS A 209 1.50 -9.56 -7.13
C LYS A 209 1.80 -9.77 -5.64
N VAL A 210 1.51 -10.95 -5.12
CA VAL A 210 1.64 -11.29 -3.70
C VAL A 210 2.43 -12.58 -3.54
N ASN A 211 3.27 -12.67 -2.52
CA ASN A 211 3.85 -13.93 -2.10
C ASN A 211 2.92 -14.59 -1.07
N VAL A 212 2.25 -15.68 -1.48
CA VAL A 212 1.39 -16.46 -0.60
C VAL A 212 2.29 -17.35 0.28
N PRO A 213 2.29 -17.18 1.62
CA PRO A 213 3.31 -17.79 2.48
C PRO A 213 3.18 -19.32 2.58
N ARG A 214 1.97 -19.86 2.36
CA ARG A 214 1.67 -21.30 2.38
C ARG A 214 0.43 -21.61 1.58
N ASP A 215 0.17 -22.90 1.30
CA ASP A 215 -1.11 -23.34 0.71
C ASP A 215 -2.27 -22.93 1.63
N MET A 216 -3.23 -22.21 1.07
CA MET A 216 -4.45 -21.77 1.77
C MET A 216 -5.64 -22.51 1.18
N LYS A 217 -6.27 -23.35 1.99
CA LYS A 217 -7.46 -24.10 1.60
C LYS A 217 -8.49 -24.05 2.72
N TYR A 218 -9.68 -23.54 2.40
CA TYR A 218 -10.78 -23.45 3.35
C TYR A 218 -12.12 -23.37 2.59
N GLN A 219 -13.16 -23.93 3.17
CA GLN A 219 -14.51 -23.88 2.63
C GLN A 219 -15.51 -23.59 3.75
N ASP A 220 -16.37 -22.60 3.53
CA ASP A 220 -17.50 -22.26 4.38
C ASP A 220 -18.71 -21.93 3.52
N ASP A 221 -19.63 -22.85 3.44
CA ASP A 221 -20.84 -22.73 2.61
C ASP A 221 -21.80 -21.67 3.18
N SER A 222 -21.77 -21.42 4.49
CA SER A 222 -22.64 -20.43 5.15
C SER A 222 -22.27 -19.00 4.81
N GLN A 223 -20.99 -18.74 4.50
CA GLN A 223 -20.46 -17.43 4.13
C GLN A 223 -20.10 -17.33 2.64
N HIS A 224 -20.45 -18.33 1.83
CA HIS A 224 -20.00 -18.46 0.42
C HIS A 224 -18.49 -18.20 0.27
N LEU A 225 -17.69 -18.73 1.22
CA LEU A 225 -16.26 -18.52 1.25
C LEU A 225 -15.51 -19.78 0.82
N TYR A 226 -14.94 -19.74 -0.38
CA TYR A 226 -14.16 -20.83 -0.96
C TYR A 226 -12.74 -20.33 -1.21
N ILE A 227 -11.78 -20.84 -0.45
CA ILE A 227 -10.37 -20.44 -0.52
C ILE A 227 -9.54 -21.59 -1.06
N ASN A 228 -8.79 -21.35 -2.12
CA ASN A 228 -7.87 -22.31 -2.72
C ASN A 228 -6.69 -21.60 -3.40
N LEU A 229 -5.73 -21.15 -2.60
CA LEU A 229 -4.52 -20.48 -3.06
C LEU A 229 -3.30 -21.36 -2.78
N LYS A 230 -2.39 -21.44 -3.74
CA LYS A 230 -1.12 -22.14 -3.60
C LYS A 230 -0.06 -21.23 -2.97
N ALA A 231 0.91 -21.82 -2.28
CA ALA A 231 2.08 -21.10 -1.81
C ALA A 231 2.92 -20.56 -2.96
N GLY A 232 3.64 -19.46 -2.70
CA GLY A 232 4.59 -18.86 -3.64
C GLY A 232 4.11 -17.54 -4.23
N GLU A 233 4.98 -16.95 -5.03
CA GLU A 233 4.74 -15.66 -5.67
C GLU A 233 3.76 -15.83 -6.83
N GLN A 234 2.63 -15.12 -6.77
CA GLN A 234 1.60 -15.18 -7.78
C GLN A 234 0.86 -13.84 -7.91
N ARG A 235 0.21 -13.64 -9.06
CA ARG A 235 -0.66 -12.50 -9.28
C ARG A 235 -2.10 -12.90 -8.97
N LEU A 236 -2.65 -12.27 -7.95
CA LEU A 236 -4.03 -12.48 -7.52
C LEU A 236 -4.95 -11.52 -8.26
N ASP A 237 -6.04 -12.02 -8.83
CA ASP A 237 -7.19 -11.22 -9.27
C ASP A 237 -8.05 -10.79 -8.09
N GLY A 238 -9.18 -10.12 -8.33
CA GLY A 238 -10.05 -9.61 -7.28
C GLY A 238 -10.57 -10.69 -6.34
N ASP A 239 -11.10 -11.79 -6.87
CA ASP A 239 -11.62 -12.91 -6.08
C ASP A 239 -10.51 -13.59 -5.26
N GLN A 240 -9.38 -13.90 -5.90
CA GLN A 240 -8.22 -14.49 -5.23
C GLN A 240 -7.65 -13.60 -4.13
N ALA A 241 -7.65 -12.29 -4.34
CA ALA A 241 -7.23 -11.32 -3.33
C ALA A 241 -8.16 -11.33 -2.12
N MET A 242 -9.48 -11.43 -2.34
CA MET A 242 -10.43 -11.57 -1.24
C MET A 242 -10.28 -12.90 -0.51
N GLN A 243 -9.98 -14.00 -1.20
CA GLN A 243 -9.63 -15.28 -0.58
C GLN A 243 -8.41 -15.12 0.33
N PHE A 244 -7.35 -14.47 -0.14
CA PHE A 244 -6.12 -14.23 0.62
C PHE A 244 -6.36 -13.40 1.89
N LEU A 245 -7.14 -12.33 1.80
CA LEU A 245 -7.46 -11.44 2.91
C LEU A 245 -8.41 -12.06 3.94
N ARG A 246 -9.32 -12.93 3.51
CA ARG A 246 -10.34 -13.55 4.35
C ARG A 246 -9.88 -14.86 5.02
N PHE A 247 -8.74 -15.42 4.62
CA PHE A 247 -8.20 -16.64 5.22
C PHE A 247 -7.86 -16.42 6.71
N ARG A 248 -8.29 -17.33 7.59
CA ARG A 248 -8.11 -17.21 9.05
C ARG A 248 -7.49 -18.45 9.71
N TYR A 249 -7.19 -19.49 8.93
CA TYR A 249 -6.65 -20.73 9.43
C TYR A 249 -5.13 -20.77 9.32
N ASP A 250 -4.45 -19.97 10.17
CA ASP A 250 -3.02 -20.04 10.38
C ASP A 250 -2.68 -20.20 11.87
N ASP A 251 -1.46 -20.66 12.13
CA ASP A 251 -0.99 -20.96 13.48
C ASP A 251 -0.80 -19.69 14.33
N ASN A 252 -0.77 -18.50 13.68
CA ASN A 252 -0.57 -17.20 14.32
C ASN A 252 -1.88 -16.44 14.60
N GLY A 253 -3.04 -17.04 14.32
CA GLY A 253 -4.34 -16.46 14.63
C GLY A 253 -4.55 -15.04 14.07
N ASP A 254 -4.96 -14.11 14.94
CA ASP A 254 -5.22 -12.71 14.55
C ASP A 254 -3.96 -11.94 14.12
N ILE A 255 -2.81 -12.25 14.69
CA ILE A 255 -1.51 -11.64 14.31
C ILE A 255 -1.18 -11.99 12.86
N GLY A 256 -1.30 -13.26 12.48
CA GLY A 256 -1.08 -13.70 11.10
C GLY A 256 -2.03 -13.02 10.10
N ARG A 257 -3.28 -12.76 10.50
CA ARG A 257 -4.22 -11.99 9.68
C ARG A 257 -3.75 -10.57 9.45
N VAL A 258 -3.35 -9.85 10.50
CA VAL A 258 -2.85 -8.47 10.40
C VAL A 258 -1.62 -8.42 9.50
N GLN A 259 -0.65 -9.32 9.68
CA GLN A 259 0.54 -9.39 8.83
C GLN A 259 0.21 -9.64 7.35
N ARG A 260 -0.76 -10.53 7.04
CA ARG A 260 -1.21 -10.76 5.66
C ARG A 260 -1.90 -9.54 5.06
N GLN A 261 -2.75 -8.87 5.84
CA GLN A 261 -3.39 -7.63 5.39
C GLN A 261 -2.34 -6.56 5.05
N GLN A 262 -1.34 -6.37 5.89
CA GLN A 262 -0.24 -5.43 5.62
C GLN A 262 0.56 -5.81 4.38
N MET A 263 0.94 -7.10 4.25
CA MET A 263 1.63 -7.61 3.06
C MET A 263 0.83 -7.36 1.79
N PHE A 264 -0.49 -7.60 1.83
CA PHE A 264 -1.37 -7.35 0.71
C PHE A 264 -1.49 -5.86 0.40
N MET A 265 -1.70 -5.01 1.39
CA MET A 265 -1.80 -3.56 1.23
C MET A 265 -0.53 -2.96 0.61
N ARG A 266 0.64 -3.43 1.05
CA ARG A 266 1.91 -3.05 0.44
C ARG A 266 1.99 -3.46 -1.03
N SER A 267 1.60 -4.69 -1.35
CA SER A 267 1.58 -5.20 -2.72
C SER A 267 0.58 -4.42 -3.58
N LEU A 268 -0.57 -4.06 -3.03
CA LEU A 268 -1.59 -3.23 -3.67
C LEU A 268 -1.07 -1.81 -3.93
N ALA A 269 -0.44 -1.18 -2.94
CA ALA A 269 0.19 0.13 -3.09
C ALA A 269 1.27 0.11 -4.18
N ASN A 270 2.17 -0.89 -4.17
CA ASN A 270 3.17 -1.07 -5.22
C ASN A 270 2.56 -1.24 -6.62
N GLN A 271 1.39 -1.90 -6.72
CA GLN A 271 0.67 -2.04 -7.99
C GLN A 271 -0.01 -0.74 -8.41
N ALA A 272 -0.64 -0.02 -7.46
CA ALA A 272 -1.32 1.25 -7.71
C ALA A 272 -0.33 2.36 -8.14
N LEU A 273 0.83 2.41 -7.50
CA LEU A 273 1.91 3.37 -7.77
C LEU A 273 2.76 3.00 -9.00
N ASN A 274 2.46 1.89 -9.69
CA ASN A 274 3.17 1.52 -10.90
C ASN A 274 2.81 2.47 -12.04
N PRO A 275 3.79 3.06 -12.76
CA PRO A 275 3.53 3.95 -13.90
C PRO A 275 2.61 3.35 -14.98
N ALA A 276 2.60 2.01 -15.15
CA ALA A 276 1.68 1.32 -16.05
C ALA A 276 0.20 1.47 -15.65
N THR A 277 -0.09 1.85 -14.41
CA THR A 277 -1.45 2.10 -13.90
C THR A 277 -2.09 3.32 -14.55
N ILE A 278 -1.29 4.31 -14.98
CA ILE A 278 -1.79 5.47 -15.74
C ILE A 278 -2.57 5.02 -16.98
N GLY A 279 -2.06 4.01 -17.70
CA GLY A 279 -2.76 3.45 -18.87
C GLY A 279 -4.10 2.77 -18.55
N ARG A 280 -4.35 2.44 -17.28
CA ARG A 280 -5.58 1.80 -16.78
C ARG A 280 -6.52 2.79 -16.10
N LEU A 281 -6.12 4.06 -15.98
CA LEU A 281 -6.89 5.09 -15.32
C LEU A 281 -8.37 5.14 -15.72
N PRO A 282 -8.76 5.06 -17.00
CA PRO A 282 -10.18 5.07 -17.38
C PRO A 282 -10.98 3.91 -16.78
N LYS A 283 -10.38 2.71 -16.70
CA LYS A 283 -11.02 1.53 -16.10
C LYS A 283 -11.13 1.69 -14.59
N ILE A 284 -10.08 2.18 -13.93
CA ILE A 284 -10.06 2.46 -12.48
C ILE A 284 -11.13 3.50 -12.13
N LEU A 285 -11.19 4.61 -12.85
CA LEU A 285 -12.22 5.64 -12.65
C LEU A 285 -13.63 5.09 -12.88
N GLY A 286 -13.82 4.18 -13.83
CA GLY A 286 -15.09 3.50 -14.04
C GLY A 286 -15.53 2.67 -12.83
N VAL A 287 -14.61 1.96 -12.19
CA VAL A 287 -14.88 1.20 -10.96
C VAL A 287 -15.16 2.13 -9.79
N ILE A 288 -14.36 3.18 -9.63
CA ILE A 288 -14.54 4.16 -8.55
C ILE A 288 -15.94 4.78 -8.66
N LYS A 289 -16.37 5.18 -9.85
CA LYS A 289 -17.72 5.76 -10.08
C LYS A 289 -18.88 4.85 -9.63
N SER A 290 -18.70 3.54 -9.70
CA SER A 290 -19.79 2.58 -9.46
C SER A 290 -19.74 1.91 -8.08
N HIS A 291 -18.57 1.90 -7.41
CA HIS A 291 -18.34 1.08 -6.23
C HIS A 291 -17.63 1.81 -5.09
N VAL A 292 -17.35 3.11 -5.23
CA VAL A 292 -16.69 3.91 -4.22
C VAL A 292 -17.54 5.11 -3.88
N ASP A 293 -17.85 5.26 -2.60
CA ASP A 293 -18.47 6.46 -2.05
C ASP A 293 -17.39 7.43 -1.60
N THR A 294 -17.39 8.66 -2.10
CA THR A 294 -16.31 9.62 -1.86
C THR A 294 -16.76 11.06 -2.10
N ASN A 295 -16.17 12.00 -1.35
CA ASN A 295 -16.30 13.43 -1.59
C ASN A 295 -15.21 14.00 -2.52
N LEU A 296 -14.34 13.14 -3.10
CA LEU A 296 -13.36 13.54 -4.11
C LEU A 296 -14.02 13.85 -5.43
N SER A 297 -13.54 14.86 -6.14
CA SER A 297 -13.88 15.07 -7.54
C SER A 297 -13.08 14.14 -8.45
N VAL A 298 -13.55 13.97 -9.69
CA VAL A 298 -12.81 13.18 -10.70
C VAL A 298 -11.44 13.79 -11.01
N GLU A 299 -11.34 15.12 -10.97
CA GLU A 299 -10.08 15.86 -11.17
C GLU A 299 -9.11 15.59 -10.04
N GLU A 300 -9.57 15.61 -8.79
CA GLU A 300 -8.78 15.29 -7.62
C GLU A 300 -8.29 13.83 -7.64
N LEU A 301 -9.16 12.87 -8.00
CA LEU A 301 -8.77 11.47 -8.20
C LEU A 301 -7.69 11.31 -9.27
N ALA A 302 -7.82 12.00 -10.40
CA ALA A 302 -6.82 11.96 -11.46
C ALA A 302 -5.48 12.56 -11.00
N ALA A 303 -5.51 13.63 -10.19
CA ALA A 303 -4.32 14.22 -9.60
C ALA A 303 -3.62 13.27 -8.63
N LEU A 304 -4.39 12.59 -7.76
CA LEU A 304 -3.86 11.62 -6.80
C LEU A 304 -3.20 10.41 -7.50
N VAL A 305 -3.88 9.85 -8.51
CA VAL A 305 -3.33 8.73 -9.30
C VAL A 305 -2.09 9.17 -10.07
N GLY A 306 -2.13 10.36 -10.67
CA GLY A 306 -0.98 10.94 -11.40
C GLY A 306 0.22 11.19 -10.48
N TYR A 307 -0.02 11.69 -9.27
CA TYR A 307 1.01 11.91 -8.27
C TYR A 307 1.61 10.57 -7.79
N GLY A 308 0.76 9.64 -7.37
CA GLY A 308 1.22 8.33 -6.90
C GLY A 308 2.03 7.55 -7.95
N ALA A 309 1.66 7.65 -9.23
CA ALA A 309 2.39 6.99 -10.32
C ALA A 309 3.77 7.63 -10.64
N GLN A 310 4.04 8.83 -10.14
CA GLN A 310 5.32 9.53 -10.27
C GLN A 310 6.18 9.46 -9.00
N THR A 311 5.61 9.04 -7.88
CA THR A 311 6.32 8.88 -6.61
C THR A 311 7.21 7.64 -6.66
N ASP A 312 8.46 7.79 -6.27
CA ASP A 312 9.38 6.65 -6.15
C ASP A 312 9.00 5.79 -4.93
N ARG A 313 9.35 4.50 -5.01
CA ARG A 313 9.00 3.56 -3.93
C ARG A 313 9.67 3.88 -2.60
N SER A 314 10.84 4.49 -2.62
CA SER A 314 11.57 4.97 -1.44
C SER A 314 10.80 6.06 -0.69
N ASP A 315 9.98 6.82 -1.42
CA ASP A 315 9.25 7.97 -0.89
C ASP A 315 7.83 7.59 -0.40
N VAL A 316 7.52 6.29 -0.42
CA VAL A 316 6.29 5.73 0.12
C VAL A 316 6.54 5.15 1.50
N GLN A 317 5.98 5.79 2.52
CA GLN A 317 6.06 5.35 3.91
C GLN A 317 4.80 4.55 4.27
N MET A 318 4.97 3.34 4.80
CA MET A 318 3.86 2.46 5.16
C MET A 318 3.89 2.14 6.66
N LEU A 319 3.12 2.88 7.41
CA LEU A 319 3.07 2.87 8.87
C LEU A 319 1.88 2.05 9.38
N MET A 320 1.98 1.59 10.60
CA MET A 320 0.87 1.10 11.40
C MET A 320 0.70 1.96 12.64
N LEU A 321 -0.54 2.18 13.06
CA LEU A 321 -0.84 2.92 14.27
C LEU A 321 -0.16 2.25 15.48
N PRO A 322 0.71 2.96 16.22
CA PRO A 322 1.38 2.42 17.40
C PRO A 322 0.40 1.99 18.49
N GLY A 323 0.68 0.84 19.12
CA GLY A 323 -0.16 0.30 20.18
C GLY A 323 0.15 -1.18 20.44
N GLU A 324 -0.70 -1.80 21.23
CA GLU A 324 -0.60 -3.21 21.63
C GLU A 324 -1.97 -3.88 21.76
N PHE A 325 -2.02 -5.20 21.73
CA PHE A 325 -3.25 -5.92 22.00
C PHE A 325 -3.61 -5.87 23.48
N SER A 326 -4.90 -5.65 23.79
CA SER A 326 -5.40 -5.70 25.16
C SER A 326 -5.31 -7.12 25.74
N ASN A 327 -5.09 -7.20 27.05
CA ASN A 327 -5.21 -8.47 27.78
C ASN A 327 -6.68 -8.85 27.95
N TYR A 328 -7.00 -10.14 27.84
CA TYR A 328 -8.35 -10.66 28.05
C TYR A 328 -8.82 -10.56 29.52
N GLU A 329 -7.89 -10.33 30.46
CA GLU A 329 -8.22 -10.16 31.88
C GLU A 329 -8.77 -8.78 32.19
N ASP A 330 -8.40 -7.75 31.38
CA ASP A 330 -8.73 -6.34 31.62
C ASP A 330 -9.94 -5.87 30.81
N TYR A 331 -10.28 -6.59 29.73
CA TYR A 331 -11.32 -6.18 28.78
C TYR A 331 -12.20 -7.36 28.34
N ASP A 332 -13.51 -7.13 28.28
CA ASP A 332 -14.48 -8.12 27.77
C ASP A 332 -14.34 -8.42 26.27
N LEU A 333 -13.70 -7.50 25.53
CA LEU A 333 -13.45 -7.58 24.10
C LEU A 333 -11.96 -7.38 23.82
N SER A 334 -11.44 -8.01 22.78
CA SER A 334 -10.11 -7.73 22.29
C SER A 334 -10.05 -6.35 21.65
N TYR A 335 -9.12 -5.50 22.10
CA TYR A 335 -8.84 -4.17 21.58
C TYR A 335 -7.40 -4.05 21.13
N TRP A 336 -7.15 -3.09 20.23
CA TRP A 336 -5.86 -2.48 20.00
C TRP A 336 -5.78 -1.21 20.85
N LEU A 337 -4.88 -1.19 21.83
CA LEU A 337 -4.68 -0.06 22.76
C LEU A 337 -3.66 0.90 22.14
N PRO A 338 -4.05 2.12 21.74
CA PRO A 338 -3.17 3.05 21.07
C PRO A 338 -2.11 3.61 22.01
N ASN A 339 -0.88 3.80 21.52
CA ASN A 339 0.19 4.53 22.20
C ASN A 339 0.20 5.98 21.71
N TYR A 340 -0.42 6.87 22.46
CA TYR A 340 -0.61 8.26 22.05
C TYR A 340 0.69 9.03 21.86
N SER A 341 1.74 8.77 22.65
CA SER A 341 3.02 9.48 22.51
C SER A 341 3.73 9.14 21.17
N GLU A 342 3.66 7.90 20.74
CA GLU A 342 4.19 7.48 19.43
C GLU A 342 3.28 7.92 18.27
N ILE A 343 1.95 7.98 18.50
CA ILE A 343 0.99 8.51 17.53
C ILE A 343 1.25 9.97 17.24
N ASP A 344 1.49 10.79 18.29
CA ASP A 344 1.82 12.21 18.14
C ASP A 344 3.08 12.39 17.28
N ALA A 345 4.13 11.59 17.52
CA ALA A 345 5.34 11.62 16.70
C ALA A 345 5.07 11.26 15.22
N ILE A 346 4.22 10.27 14.95
CA ILE A 346 3.80 9.92 13.58
C ILE A 346 2.97 11.06 12.97
N ALA A 347 2.05 11.65 13.71
CA ALA A 347 1.22 12.76 13.24
C ALA A 347 2.06 14.00 12.87
N GLU A 348 3.07 14.33 13.68
CA GLU A 348 4.01 15.41 13.41
C GLU A 348 4.89 15.11 12.18
N ASN A 349 5.53 13.97 12.13
CA ASN A 349 6.53 13.65 11.11
C ASN A 349 5.91 13.31 9.73
N TYR A 350 4.70 12.73 9.73
CA TYR A 350 4.14 12.15 8.51
C TYR A 350 2.77 12.71 8.11
N PHE A 351 2.01 13.36 9.00
CA PHE A 351 0.64 13.80 8.73
C PHE A 351 0.40 15.30 8.91
N GLY A 352 1.46 16.05 9.15
CA GLY A 352 1.44 17.51 9.13
C GLY A 352 0.83 18.14 10.38
N LEU A 353 0.78 17.42 11.49
CA LEU A 353 0.53 18.05 12.79
C LEU A 353 1.68 19.01 13.09
N PRO A 354 1.40 20.26 13.52
CA PRO A 354 2.47 21.17 13.91
C PRO A 354 3.27 20.61 15.08
N SER A 355 4.58 20.49 14.92
CA SER A 355 5.44 20.04 16.03
C SER A 355 5.38 21.03 17.19
N THR A 356 5.00 20.53 18.33
CA THR A 356 5.01 21.29 19.60
C THR A 356 6.31 21.13 20.36
N TYR A 357 7.13 20.15 19.98
CA TYR A 357 8.43 19.84 20.58
C TYR A 357 9.52 19.76 19.52
N ASN A 358 10.75 20.11 19.92
CA ASN A 358 11.94 19.99 19.08
C ASN A 358 12.11 18.54 18.61
N VAL A 359 12.70 18.39 17.41
CA VAL A 359 13.11 17.15 16.78
C VAL A 359 13.34 16.04 17.79
N SER A 360 12.56 14.98 17.71
CA SER A 360 12.73 13.80 18.56
C SER A 360 14.18 13.30 18.40
N GLU A 361 14.96 13.38 19.47
CA GLU A 361 16.26 12.72 19.51
C GLU A 361 16.03 11.21 19.37
N ALA A 362 17.01 10.49 18.80
CA ALA A 362 16.95 9.03 18.77
C ALA A 362 16.71 8.47 20.18
N THR A 363 15.85 7.47 20.27
CA THR A 363 15.56 6.81 21.55
C THR A 363 16.84 6.14 22.08
N ASP A 364 17.08 6.21 23.40
CA ASP A 364 18.21 5.54 24.01
C ASP A 364 18.20 4.04 23.64
N PRO A 365 19.29 3.51 23.08
CA PRO A 365 19.40 2.12 22.60
C PRO A 365 18.90 1.08 23.61
N SER A 366 19.10 1.32 24.91
CA SER A 366 18.73 0.37 25.97
C SER A 366 17.23 0.13 26.12
N TYR A 367 16.40 1.04 25.65
CA TYR A 367 14.92 0.92 25.69
C TYR A 367 14.34 0.35 24.40
N LEU A 368 15.08 0.37 23.30
CA LEU A 368 14.58 -0.11 22.01
C LEU A 368 14.51 -1.62 21.95
N ARG A 369 13.37 -2.15 21.50
CA ARG A 369 13.21 -3.56 21.18
C ARG A 369 13.59 -3.77 19.73
N VAL A 370 14.66 -4.52 19.50
CA VAL A 370 15.19 -4.80 18.16
C VAL A 370 14.92 -6.25 17.81
N ALA A 371 14.14 -6.48 16.77
CA ALA A 371 13.93 -7.81 16.20
C ALA A 371 14.89 -8.05 15.04
N ILE A 372 15.38 -9.29 14.91
CA ILE A 372 16.16 -9.72 13.75
C ILE A 372 15.33 -10.73 12.96
N GLN A 373 15.15 -10.47 11.67
CA GLN A 373 14.58 -11.39 10.70
C GLN A 373 15.69 -11.78 9.72
N ASP A 374 16.13 -13.03 9.81
CA ASP A 374 17.23 -13.53 9.00
C ASP A 374 16.78 -13.90 7.59
N SER A 375 17.52 -13.46 6.57
CA SER A 375 17.36 -13.94 5.19
C SER A 375 18.62 -14.58 4.62
N THR A 376 19.69 -14.67 5.41
CA THR A 376 20.98 -15.19 4.99
C THR A 376 21.09 -16.70 5.17
N TYR A 377 20.26 -17.26 6.05
CA TYR A 377 20.35 -18.66 6.51
C TYR A 377 21.69 -19.01 7.16
N ASP A 378 22.35 -18.03 7.77
CA ASP A 378 23.64 -18.16 8.44
C ASP A 378 23.51 -17.75 9.92
N ASP A 379 23.49 -18.76 10.80
CA ASP A 379 23.40 -18.55 12.24
C ASP A 379 24.58 -17.77 12.82
N VAL A 380 25.78 -17.87 12.20
CA VAL A 380 26.96 -17.14 12.64
C VAL A 380 26.83 -15.65 12.35
N ALA A 381 26.30 -15.31 11.16
CA ALA A 381 26.00 -13.94 10.80
C ALA A 381 24.97 -13.28 11.74
N VAL A 382 23.92 -14.02 12.08
CA VAL A 382 22.90 -13.56 13.04
C VAL A 382 23.53 -13.32 14.42
N GLN A 383 24.39 -14.25 14.90
CA GLN A 383 25.03 -14.09 16.19
C GLN A 383 26.03 -12.93 16.21
N SER A 384 26.77 -12.71 15.12
CA SER A 384 27.65 -11.55 14.95
C SER A 384 26.86 -10.24 15.04
N LEU A 385 25.72 -10.14 14.32
CA LEU A 385 24.85 -8.96 14.41
C LEU A 385 24.36 -8.71 15.84
N ILE A 386 23.94 -9.76 16.56
CA ILE A 386 23.51 -9.65 17.95
C ILE A 386 24.62 -9.08 18.82
N ASN A 387 25.86 -9.60 18.70
CA ASN A 387 26.99 -9.14 19.48
C ASN A 387 27.30 -7.67 19.19
N ASN A 388 27.32 -7.28 17.92
CA ASN A 388 27.52 -5.87 17.53
C ASN A 388 26.45 -4.95 18.12
N LEU A 389 25.19 -5.35 18.10
CA LEU A 389 24.09 -4.57 18.71
C LEU A 389 24.24 -4.45 20.23
N TYR A 390 24.65 -5.52 20.92
CA TYR A 390 24.94 -5.45 22.36
C TYR A 390 26.08 -4.48 22.68
N ASP A 391 27.15 -4.50 21.88
CA ASP A 391 28.28 -3.59 22.04
C ASP A 391 27.89 -2.12 21.81
N ALA A 392 26.88 -1.87 20.97
CA ALA A 392 26.28 -0.55 20.74
C ALA A 392 25.24 -0.13 21.80
N GLY A 393 24.94 -1.00 22.80
CA GLY A 393 24.02 -0.70 23.89
C GLY A 393 22.56 -1.10 23.66
N TYR A 394 22.27 -1.87 22.61
CA TYR A 394 20.93 -2.43 22.38
C TYR A 394 20.79 -3.75 23.14
N PHE A 395 20.10 -3.74 24.27
CA PHE A 395 20.02 -4.94 25.14
C PHE A 395 18.74 -5.76 24.94
N ASN A 396 17.73 -5.20 24.29
CA ASN A 396 16.46 -5.87 24.03
C ASN A 396 16.43 -6.41 22.59
N VAL A 397 17.39 -7.28 22.25
CA VAL A 397 17.51 -7.86 20.90
C VAL A 397 16.99 -9.30 20.93
N PHE A 398 16.18 -9.67 19.93
CA PHE A 398 15.65 -11.03 19.77
C PHE A 398 15.55 -11.42 18.30
N VAL A 399 15.70 -12.72 18.03
CA VAL A 399 15.47 -13.29 16.69
C VAL A 399 13.99 -13.63 16.56
N ASP A 400 13.31 -13.04 15.57
CA ASP A 400 11.88 -13.26 15.32
C ASP A 400 11.66 -14.47 14.41
N ARG A 401 12.17 -14.41 13.17
CA ARG A 401 11.96 -15.47 12.19
C ARG A 401 12.98 -15.39 11.05
N THR A 402 13.09 -16.51 10.32
CA THR A 402 13.82 -16.55 9.05
C THR A 402 12.89 -16.14 7.90
N LEU A 403 13.39 -15.30 6.98
CA LEU A 403 12.67 -14.88 5.79
C LEU A 403 12.82 -15.93 4.69
N ASN A 404 11.74 -16.24 3.98
CA ASN A 404 11.75 -17.22 2.89
C ASN A 404 12.52 -16.77 1.63
N ASN A 405 12.72 -15.47 1.46
CA ASN A 405 13.38 -14.89 0.30
C ASN A 405 14.66 -14.17 0.76
N PRO A 406 15.83 -14.55 0.22
CA PRO A 406 17.07 -13.84 0.49
C PRO A 406 16.97 -12.37 0.09
N LEU A 407 17.52 -11.49 0.92
CA LEU A 407 17.66 -10.08 0.66
C LEU A 407 19.11 -9.80 0.27
N MET A 408 19.28 -9.10 -0.84
CA MET A 408 20.63 -8.64 -1.24
C MET A 408 21.16 -7.54 -0.32
N GLN A 409 20.23 -6.74 0.25
CA GLN A 409 20.53 -5.62 1.11
C GLN A 409 19.73 -5.73 2.40
N THR A 410 20.40 -5.54 3.53
CA THR A 410 19.82 -5.43 4.86
C THR A 410 18.83 -4.27 4.90
N ARG A 411 17.72 -4.46 5.63
CA ARG A 411 16.73 -3.41 5.85
C ARG A 411 16.57 -3.14 7.32
N ILE A 412 16.70 -1.89 7.70
CA ILE A 412 16.47 -1.43 9.05
C ILE A 412 15.12 -0.76 9.07
N VAL A 413 14.14 -1.49 9.55
CA VAL A 413 12.73 -1.12 9.48
C VAL A 413 12.33 -0.39 10.76
N ALA A 414 12.07 0.91 10.67
CA ALA A 414 11.43 1.70 11.72
C ALA A 414 9.94 1.31 11.79
N GLN A 415 9.65 0.30 12.62
CA GLN A 415 8.33 -0.34 12.68
C GLN A 415 7.23 0.62 13.13
N ARG A 416 7.58 1.58 13.98
CA ARG A 416 6.69 2.57 14.58
C ARG A 416 6.99 4.00 14.14
N GLY A 417 7.79 4.17 13.10
CA GLY A 417 8.10 5.47 12.52
C GLY A 417 9.30 6.19 13.13
N ASP A 418 10.02 5.60 14.08
CA ASP A 418 11.26 6.15 14.64
C ASP A 418 12.43 6.02 13.66
N ILE A 419 12.45 6.94 12.69
CA ILE A 419 13.49 7.00 11.66
C ILE A 419 14.86 7.33 12.25
N ASN A 420 14.92 8.12 13.33
CA ASN A 420 16.17 8.57 13.92
C ASN A 420 16.90 7.41 14.59
N SER A 421 16.19 6.59 15.34
CA SER A 421 16.76 5.38 15.94
C SER A 421 17.17 4.35 14.88
N ALA A 422 16.37 4.18 13.82
CA ALA A 422 16.74 3.31 12.70
C ALA A 422 17.97 3.81 11.95
N ALA A 423 18.10 5.14 11.74
CA ALA A 423 19.28 5.74 11.12
C ALA A 423 20.53 5.60 11.99
N SER A 424 20.39 5.69 13.33
CA SER A 424 21.48 5.45 14.26
C SER A 424 22.00 4.01 14.18
N ILE A 425 21.10 3.03 14.07
CA ILE A 425 21.47 1.64 13.85
C ILE A 425 22.17 1.48 12.50
N GLN A 426 21.64 2.05 11.42
CA GLN A 426 22.29 1.99 10.10
C GLN A 426 23.70 2.56 10.12
N GLN A 427 23.86 3.72 10.74
CA GLN A 427 25.18 4.37 10.84
C GLN A 427 26.17 3.52 11.63
N PHE A 428 25.70 2.83 12.68
CA PHE A 428 26.53 1.94 13.48
C PHE A 428 26.91 0.66 12.72
N LEU A 429 25.96 0.06 11.99
CA LEU A 429 26.19 -1.19 11.26
C LEU A 429 26.94 -0.98 9.93
N GLU A 430 26.98 0.25 9.42
CA GLU A 430 27.56 0.66 8.13
C GLU A 430 26.98 -0.05 6.90
N VAL A 431 25.90 -0.83 7.07
CA VAL A 431 25.20 -1.56 6.01
C VAL A 431 23.69 -1.31 6.05
N GLY A 432 23.03 -1.66 4.95
CA GLY A 432 21.58 -1.67 4.85
C GLY A 432 20.95 -0.34 4.46
N GLU A 433 19.62 -0.34 4.39
CA GLU A 433 18.79 0.84 4.12
C GLU A 433 17.73 1.03 5.22
N VAL A 434 17.51 2.27 5.64
CA VAL A 434 16.43 2.61 6.57
C VAL A 434 15.11 2.63 5.79
N ARG A 435 14.11 1.96 6.35
CA ARG A 435 12.73 1.96 5.84
C ARG A 435 11.74 2.25 6.95
N VAL A 436 10.79 3.11 6.67
CA VAL A 436 9.66 3.37 7.56
C VAL A 436 8.49 2.51 7.09
N GLU A 437 8.37 1.34 7.68
CA GLU A 437 7.39 0.33 7.26
C GLU A 437 6.92 -0.49 8.46
N SER A 438 5.74 -1.09 8.38
CA SER A 438 5.21 -2.02 9.37
C SER A 438 5.34 -3.49 8.93
N THR A 439 6.44 -3.83 8.24
CA THR A 439 6.66 -5.16 7.64
C THR A 439 7.52 -6.08 8.49
N GLY A 440 8.09 -5.56 9.54
CA GLY A 440 8.91 -6.30 10.49
C GLY A 440 8.11 -7.08 11.53
N SER A 441 8.71 -7.27 12.70
CA SER A 441 8.05 -7.86 13.87
C SER A 441 7.12 -6.84 14.55
N LEU A 442 5.89 -7.21 14.84
CA LEU A 442 4.94 -6.35 15.57
C LEU A 442 5.35 -6.10 17.03
N GLU A 443 6.25 -6.94 17.56
CA GLU A 443 6.73 -6.87 18.94
C GLU A 443 7.96 -5.97 19.09
N SER A 444 8.52 -5.45 17.97
CA SER A 444 9.72 -4.60 17.97
C SER A 444 9.41 -3.15 17.65
N ASP A 445 10.30 -2.27 18.05
CA ASP A 445 10.34 -0.87 17.67
C ASP A 445 11.10 -0.72 16.34
N ILE A 446 12.23 -1.44 16.22
CA ILE A 446 13.03 -1.56 15.01
C ILE A 446 13.15 -3.05 14.63
N THR A 447 13.01 -3.37 13.35
CA THR A 447 13.30 -4.71 12.84
C THR A 447 14.46 -4.66 11.85
N ILE A 448 15.50 -5.45 12.07
CA ILE A 448 16.59 -5.63 11.13
C ILE A 448 16.30 -6.88 10.30
N GLN A 449 16.02 -6.69 9.02
CA GLN A 449 15.89 -7.77 8.05
C GLN A 449 17.27 -7.98 7.41
N LEU A 450 18.00 -8.97 7.92
CA LEU A 450 19.42 -9.21 7.58
C LEU A 450 19.55 -9.70 6.14
N GLY A 451 20.39 -9.03 5.35
CA GLY A 451 20.66 -9.32 3.95
C GLY A 451 22.08 -9.83 3.69
N GLU A 452 22.37 -10.18 2.42
CA GLU A 452 23.68 -10.67 1.98
C GLU A 452 24.79 -9.62 2.11
N ASP A 453 24.48 -8.33 2.10
CA ASP A 453 25.44 -7.24 2.31
C ASP A 453 26.15 -7.33 3.64
N TRP A 454 25.50 -7.82 4.69
CA TRP A 454 26.10 -8.09 5.99
C TRP A 454 27.24 -9.14 5.90
N LEU A 455 26.98 -10.23 5.16
CA LEU A 455 28.00 -11.28 4.96
C LEU A 455 29.20 -10.79 4.16
N LEU A 456 28.98 -9.87 3.21
CA LEU A 456 30.04 -9.30 2.39
C LEU A 456 30.97 -8.38 3.19
N GLU A 457 30.40 -7.58 4.10
CA GLU A 457 31.17 -6.61 4.90
C GLU A 457 31.85 -7.27 6.10
N HIS A 458 31.18 -8.23 6.76
CA HIS A 458 31.68 -8.85 7.99
C HIS A 458 32.16 -10.31 7.81
N GLY A 459 32.12 -10.84 6.58
CA GLY A 459 32.44 -12.25 6.31
C GLY A 459 33.91 -12.65 6.52
N GLU A 460 34.83 -11.68 6.64
CA GLU A 460 36.21 -11.94 7.02
C GLU A 460 36.40 -12.06 8.56
N GLU A 461 35.43 -11.64 9.34
CA GLU A 461 35.41 -11.72 10.80
C GLU A 461 34.60 -12.91 11.34
N LEU A 462 33.86 -13.59 10.46
CA LEU A 462 33.00 -14.76 10.74
C LEU A 462 33.80 -16.05 10.49
#